data_e8f54e95c5b9ce625c6dde17e12d2d42
#
_entry.id   e8f54e95c5b9ce625c6dde17e12d2d42
#
_cell.length_a   1.000
_cell.length_b   1.000
_cell.length_c   1.000
_cell.angle_alpha   90.00
_cell.angle_beta   90.00
_cell.angle_gamma   90.00
#
_symmetry.space_group_name_H-M   'P 1'
#
loop_
_entity.id
_entity.type
_entity.pdbx_description
1 polymer ?
#
loop_
_entity_poly.entity_id
_entity_poly.type
_entity_poly.pdbx_seq_one_letter_code
_entity_poly.pdbx_strand_id
1 'polypeptide(L)'
;MARIAGIDLPKEKRIEIGLTYIYGIGRTSANKILAQAGINPDTRVKDLTEDDEAKLREIISHEYTVEGDLRRNVAMDIKRLTEIGCYRGIRHRKGLPVRGQRSKTNARTRKGPKKTIANKKK
;
A
#
# COMPACT_ATOMS: atom_id res chain seq x y z
N MET A 1 14.35 17.79 -3.22
CA MET A 1 13.15 16.98 -2.91
C MET A 1 13.54 15.53 -2.80
N ALA A 2 13.22 14.88 -1.71
CA ALA A 2 13.58 13.48 -1.50
C ALA A 2 12.70 12.56 -2.35
N ARG A 3 13.32 11.68 -3.11
CA ARG A 3 12.60 10.72 -3.93
C ARG A 3 13.13 9.32 -3.64
N ILE A 4 12.25 8.46 -3.16
CA ILE A 4 12.60 7.09 -2.77
C ILE A 4 11.60 6.14 -3.41
N ALA A 5 12.11 5.04 -3.98
CA ALA A 5 11.28 4.04 -4.68
C ALA A 5 10.40 4.65 -5.77
N GLY A 6 10.85 5.72 -6.40
CA GLY A 6 10.11 6.41 -7.44
C GLY A 6 9.03 7.37 -6.94
N ILE A 7 8.94 7.56 -5.63
CA ILE A 7 7.91 8.41 -5.03
C ILE A 7 8.56 9.67 -4.45
N ASP A 8 8.00 10.83 -4.77
CA ASP A 8 8.43 12.09 -4.20
C ASP A 8 7.81 12.23 -2.80
N LEU A 9 8.66 12.35 -1.79
CA LEU A 9 8.19 12.46 -0.42
C LEU A 9 7.81 13.91 -0.11
N PRO A 10 6.75 14.14 0.69
CA PRO A 10 6.35 15.50 1.06
C PRO A 10 7.41 16.14 1.93
N LYS A 11 7.87 17.35 1.56
CA LYS A 11 8.96 18.04 2.24
C LYS A 11 8.65 18.43 3.66
N GLU A 12 7.41 18.77 3.94
CA GLU A 12 7.00 19.32 5.23
C GLU A 12 6.67 18.27 6.27
N LYS A 13 6.56 17.01 5.88
CA LYS A 13 6.23 15.92 6.80
C LYS A 13 7.50 15.39 7.46
N ARG A 14 7.35 14.85 8.67
CA ARG A 14 8.43 14.11 9.31
C ARG A 14 8.74 12.89 8.46
N ILE A 15 9.99 12.44 8.51
CA ILE A 15 10.40 11.29 7.70
C ILE A 15 9.60 10.03 8.04
N GLU A 16 9.23 9.85 9.30
CA GLU A 16 8.37 8.74 9.73
C GLU A 16 7.06 8.70 8.93
N ILE A 17 6.45 9.87 8.75
CA ILE A 17 5.19 9.97 8.02
C ILE A 17 5.43 9.97 6.52
N GLY A 18 6.51 10.63 6.07
CA GLY A 18 6.85 10.69 4.65
C GLY A 18 7.05 9.32 4.03
N LEU A 19 7.71 8.41 4.74
CA LEU A 19 7.93 7.06 4.24
C LEU A 19 6.62 6.29 4.04
N THR A 20 5.58 6.61 4.79
CA THR A 20 4.29 5.92 4.63
C THR A 20 3.59 6.24 3.31
N TYR A 21 4.07 7.24 2.58
CA TYR A 21 3.54 7.56 1.25
C TYR A 21 3.97 6.53 0.19
N ILE A 22 4.96 5.69 0.53
CA ILE A 22 5.39 4.60 -0.35
C ILE A 22 4.46 3.41 -0.13
N TYR A 23 3.90 2.89 -1.22
CA TYR A 23 3.01 1.73 -1.14
C TYR A 23 3.78 0.52 -0.59
N GLY A 24 3.32 -0.05 0.49
CA GLY A 24 3.95 -1.18 1.15
C GLY A 24 4.71 -0.81 2.42
N ILE A 25 4.85 0.48 2.73
CA ILE A 25 5.49 0.93 3.96
C ILE A 25 4.45 1.62 4.82
N GLY A 26 4.17 1.05 5.98
CA GLY A 26 3.33 1.66 6.98
C GLY A 26 4.19 2.31 8.07
N ARG A 27 3.55 2.83 9.10
CA ARG A 27 4.24 3.54 10.17
C ARG A 27 5.24 2.64 10.91
N THR A 28 4.87 1.39 11.19
CA THR A 28 5.76 0.45 11.88
C THR A 28 6.98 0.13 11.04
N SER A 29 6.78 -0.13 9.75
CA SER A 29 7.90 -0.39 8.83
C SER A 29 8.78 0.83 8.70
N ALA A 30 8.19 2.02 8.62
CA ALA A 30 8.96 3.27 8.57
C ALA A 30 9.85 3.42 9.79
N ASN A 31 9.34 3.15 10.98
CA ASN A 31 10.13 3.25 12.20
C ASN A 31 11.29 2.25 12.22
N LYS A 32 11.07 1.03 11.75
CA LYS A 32 12.12 0.01 11.65
C LYS A 32 13.22 0.44 10.69
N ILE A 33 12.82 0.98 9.54
CA ILE A 33 13.77 1.46 8.54
C ILE A 33 14.63 2.60 9.11
N LEU A 34 14.00 3.53 9.80
CA LEU A 34 14.69 4.68 10.37
C LEU A 34 15.65 4.26 11.49
N ALA A 35 15.25 3.32 12.33
CA ALA A 35 16.11 2.79 13.38
C ALA A 35 17.34 2.11 12.78
N GLN A 36 17.16 1.35 11.72
CA GLN A 36 18.23 0.65 11.03
C GLN A 36 19.20 1.63 10.35
N ALA A 37 18.67 2.72 9.80
CA ALA A 37 19.47 3.74 9.15
C ALA A 37 20.10 4.74 10.14
N GLY A 38 19.67 4.72 11.39
CA GLY A 38 20.16 5.66 12.40
C GLY A 38 19.66 7.07 12.22
N ILE A 39 18.48 7.23 11.64
CA ILE A 39 17.90 8.56 11.39
C ILE A 39 16.80 8.83 12.40
N ASN A 40 16.78 10.08 12.93
CA ASN A 40 15.75 10.52 13.85
C ASN A 40 14.39 10.57 13.12
N PRO A 41 13.36 9.85 13.63
CA PRO A 41 12.04 9.84 12.98
C PRO A 41 11.37 11.24 12.89
N ASP A 42 11.75 12.16 13.75
CA ASP A 42 11.17 13.50 13.77
C ASP A 42 11.81 14.46 12.78
N THR A 43 12.86 14.04 12.07
CA THR A 43 13.50 14.86 11.05
C THR A 43 12.53 15.09 9.90
N ARG A 44 12.39 16.35 9.47
CA ARG A 44 11.57 16.67 8.30
C ARG A 44 12.23 16.16 7.03
N VAL A 45 11.41 15.78 6.06
CA VAL A 45 11.94 15.27 4.78
C VAL A 45 12.89 16.28 4.13
N LYS A 46 12.55 17.56 4.20
CA LYS A 46 13.39 18.63 3.62
C LYS A 46 14.76 18.76 4.27
N ASP A 47 14.91 18.28 5.50
CA ASP A 47 16.15 18.37 6.27
C ASP A 47 17.05 17.14 6.12
N LEU A 48 16.64 16.16 5.33
CA LEU A 48 17.44 14.97 5.09
C LEU A 48 18.66 15.29 4.22
N THR A 49 19.79 14.68 4.56
CA THR A 49 20.99 14.77 3.74
C THR A 49 20.93 13.72 2.62
N GLU A 50 21.79 13.90 1.60
CA GLU A 50 21.90 12.91 0.51
C GLU A 50 22.32 11.54 1.04
N ASP A 51 23.20 11.51 2.04
CA ASP A 51 23.63 10.25 2.68
C ASP A 51 22.45 9.55 3.35
N ASP A 52 21.60 10.30 4.04
CA ASP A 52 20.42 9.74 4.67
C ASP A 52 19.46 9.14 3.63
N GLU A 53 19.25 9.84 2.52
CA GLU A 53 18.41 9.35 1.44
C GLU A 53 19.00 8.08 0.82
N ALA A 54 20.31 8.04 0.63
CA ALA A 54 20.99 6.86 0.09
C ALA A 54 20.83 5.65 0.99
N LYS A 55 20.97 5.85 2.31
CA LYS A 55 20.76 4.76 3.28
C LYS A 55 19.33 4.24 3.23
N LEU A 56 18.36 5.13 3.17
CA LEU A 56 16.96 4.74 3.10
C LEU A 56 16.66 3.95 1.82
N ARG A 57 17.17 4.42 0.68
CA ARG A 57 16.99 3.72 -0.59
C ARG A 57 17.57 2.31 -0.55
N GLU A 58 18.76 2.19 0.00
CA GLU A 58 19.45 0.90 0.10
C GLU A 58 18.65 -0.08 0.97
N ILE A 59 18.22 0.34 2.14
CA ILE A 59 17.47 -0.52 3.06
C ILE A 59 16.14 -0.96 2.41
N ILE A 60 15.42 -0.03 1.82
CA ILE A 60 14.13 -0.33 1.20
C ILE A 60 14.32 -1.28 0.02
N SER A 61 15.35 -1.04 -0.78
CA SER A 61 15.65 -1.85 -1.96
C SER A 61 16.00 -3.31 -1.61
N HIS A 62 16.70 -3.53 -0.51
CA HIS A 62 17.18 -4.86 -0.12
C HIS A 62 16.20 -5.64 0.74
N GLU A 63 15.44 -4.99 1.59
CA GLU A 63 14.65 -5.67 2.61
C GLU A 63 13.13 -5.58 2.42
N TYR A 64 12.67 -4.71 1.53
CA TYR A 64 11.23 -4.47 1.37
C TYR A 64 10.81 -4.59 -0.07
N THR A 65 9.63 -5.14 -0.27
CA THR A 65 8.97 -5.14 -1.56
C THR A 65 7.92 -4.03 -1.55
N VAL A 66 8.09 -3.04 -2.42
CA VAL A 66 7.26 -1.84 -2.40
C VAL A 66 6.81 -1.45 -3.80
N GLU A 67 5.84 -0.56 -3.88
CA GLU A 67 5.33 0.05 -5.10
C GLU A 67 5.00 -0.97 -6.20
N GLY A 68 5.52 -0.79 -7.40
CA GLY A 68 5.18 -1.65 -8.54
C GLY A 68 5.41 -3.12 -8.30
N ASP A 69 6.51 -3.48 -7.64
CA ASP A 69 6.80 -4.89 -7.33
C ASP A 69 5.79 -5.47 -6.37
N LEU A 70 5.41 -4.73 -5.33
CA LEU A 70 4.39 -5.18 -4.39
C LEU A 70 3.03 -5.29 -5.06
N ARG A 71 2.66 -4.30 -5.87
CA ARG A 71 1.38 -4.34 -6.59
C ARG A 71 1.30 -5.55 -7.51
N ARG A 72 2.39 -5.85 -8.19
CA ARG A 72 2.46 -7.03 -9.05
C ARG A 72 2.31 -8.31 -8.25
N ASN A 73 2.98 -8.42 -7.11
CA ASN A 73 2.87 -9.58 -6.24
C ASN A 73 1.45 -9.78 -5.74
N VAL A 74 0.80 -8.73 -5.29
CA VAL A 74 -0.60 -8.79 -4.83
C VAL A 74 -1.52 -9.22 -5.97
N ALA A 75 -1.34 -8.66 -7.16
CA ALA A 75 -2.15 -9.02 -8.32
C ALA A 75 -1.98 -10.50 -8.69
N MET A 76 -0.75 -10.99 -8.64
CA MET A 76 -0.45 -12.39 -8.92
C MET A 76 -1.06 -13.31 -7.87
N ASP A 77 -1.02 -12.91 -6.60
CA ASP A 77 -1.60 -13.68 -5.51
C ASP A 77 -3.12 -13.79 -5.68
N ILE A 78 -3.78 -12.70 -6.04
CA ILE A 78 -5.22 -12.69 -6.28
C ILE A 78 -5.55 -13.58 -7.49
N LYS A 79 -4.75 -13.47 -8.55
CA LYS A 79 -4.92 -14.30 -9.74
C LYS A 79 -4.82 -15.79 -9.40
N ARG A 80 -3.83 -16.14 -8.59
CA ARG A 80 -3.65 -17.53 -8.14
C ARG A 80 -4.87 -18.03 -7.37
N LEU A 81 -5.37 -17.22 -6.42
CA LEU A 81 -6.55 -17.59 -5.66
C LEU A 81 -7.76 -17.81 -6.57
N THR A 82 -7.92 -16.96 -7.57
CA THR A 82 -9.02 -17.05 -8.52
C THR A 82 -8.90 -18.31 -9.37
N GLU A 83 -7.69 -18.64 -9.82
CA GLU A 83 -7.44 -19.83 -10.63
C GLU A 83 -7.64 -21.14 -9.88
N ILE A 84 -7.27 -21.15 -8.59
CA ILE A 84 -7.48 -22.34 -7.75
C ILE A 84 -8.97 -22.59 -7.51
N GLY A 85 -9.79 -21.55 -7.57
CA GLY A 85 -11.24 -21.64 -7.36
C GLY A 85 -11.63 -21.77 -5.89
N CYS A 86 -10.75 -21.34 -4.96
CA CYS A 86 -11.10 -21.34 -3.55
C CYS A 86 -12.13 -20.25 -3.25
N TYR A 87 -12.72 -20.30 -2.07
CA TYR A 87 -13.73 -19.31 -1.68
C TYR A 87 -13.20 -17.87 -1.77
N ARG A 88 -11.98 -17.62 -1.27
CA ARG A 88 -11.38 -16.28 -1.36
C ARG A 88 -11.23 -15.81 -2.81
N GLY A 89 -10.80 -16.69 -3.70
CA GLY A 89 -10.67 -16.37 -5.11
C GLY A 89 -12.00 -16.05 -5.76
N ILE A 90 -13.05 -16.81 -5.42
CA ILE A 90 -14.39 -16.54 -5.92
C ILE A 90 -14.88 -15.16 -5.49
N ARG A 91 -14.63 -14.79 -4.23
CA ARG A 91 -15.00 -13.46 -3.73
C ARG A 91 -14.28 -12.35 -4.47
N HIS A 92 -12.98 -12.52 -4.77
CA HIS A 92 -12.24 -11.56 -5.57
C HIS A 92 -12.80 -11.44 -6.98
N ARG A 93 -13.10 -12.56 -7.60
CA ARG A 93 -13.64 -12.58 -8.97
C ARG A 93 -14.96 -11.85 -9.05
N LYS A 94 -15.80 -11.99 -8.04
CA LYS A 94 -17.12 -11.37 -8.00
C LYS A 94 -17.12 -9.94 -7.48
N GLY A 95 -15.96 -9.45 -7.01
CA GLY A 95 -15.86 -8.11 -6.45
C GLY A 95 -16.57 -7.96 -5.11
N LEU A 96 -16.63 -9.02 -4.32
CA LEU A 96 -17.31 -9.02 -3.04
C LEU A 96 -16.31 -9.00 -1.88
N PRO A 97 -16.74 -8.60 -0.67
CA PRO A 97 -15.86 -8.66 0.51
C PRO A 97 -15.33 -10.05 0.75
N VAL A 98 -14.06 -10.15 1.12
CA VAL A 98 -13.33 -11.42 1.22
C VAL A 98 -13.23 -11.95 2.64
N ARG A 99 -13.33 -11.07 3.64
CA ARG A 99 -13.07 -11.41 5.04
C ARG A 99 -14.31 -11.69 5.86
N GLY A 100 -15.34 -12.29 5.26
CA GLY A 100 -16.55 -12.65 5.96
C GLY A 100 -17.46 -11.49 6.32
N GLN A 101 -17.27 -10.36 5.66
CA GLN A 101 -18.08 -9.18 5.91
C GLN A 101 -19.47 -9.32 5.27
N ARG A 102 -20.39 -8.59 5.83
CA ARG A 102 -21.75 -8.54 5.31
C ARG A 102 -21.77 -7.86 3.94
N SER A 103 -22.36 -8.51 2.96
CA SER A 103 -22.43 -7.96 1.60
C SER A 103 -23.80 -7.37 1.26
N LYS A 104 -24.79 -7.58 2.10
CA LYS A 104 -26.18 -7.15 1.86
C LYS A 104 -26.34 -5.62 1.98
N THR A 105 -25.57 -4.96 2.84
CA THR A 105 -25.75 -3.55 3.14
C THR A 105 -24.56 -2.68 2.70
N ASN A 106 -23.51 -2.58 3.48
CA ASN A 106 -22.53 -1.50 3.40
C ASN A 106 -21.21 -1.84 2.72
N ALA A 107 -21.12 -2.88 1.92
CA ALA A 107 -19.86 -3.29 1.31
C ALA A 107 -19.46 -2.44 0.10
N ARG A 108 -19.51 -1.11 0.23
CA ARG A 108 -19.29 -0.20 -0.90
C ARG A 108 -17.84 -0.13 -1.38
N THR A 109 -16.87 -0.29 -0.49
CA THR A 109 -15.46 -0.27 -0.86
C THR A 109 -15.14 -1.32 -1.92
N ARG A 110 -15.66 -2.53 -1.76
CA ARG A 110 -15.44 -3.62 -2.71
C ARG A 110 -16.40 -3.57 -3.89
N LYS A 111 -17.68 -3.30 -3.61
CA LYS A 111 -18.73 -3.30 -4.63
C LYS A 111 -18.77 -2.02 -5.43
N GLY A 112 -18.18 -0.97 -4.91
CA GLY A 112 -18.22 0.35 -5.54
C GLY A 112 -19.49 1.11 -5.22
N PRO A 113 -19.72 2.25 -5.86
CA PRO A 113 -20.92 3.06 -5.64
C PRO A 113 -22.18 2.27 -5.99
N LYS A 114 -23.29 2.69 -5.39
CA LYS A 114 -24.58 2.09 -5.70
C LYS A 114 -24.91 2.27 -7.18
N LYS A 115 -25.43 1.22 -7.78
CA LYS A 115 -25.85 1.26 -9.18
C LYS A 115 -27.34 0.99 -9.26
N THR A 116 -28.03 1.86 -9.96
CA THR A 116 -29.45 1.68 -10.23
C THR A 116 -29.60 0.96 -11.55
N ILE A 117 -30.42 -0.09 -11.56
CA ILE A 117 -30.72 -0.81 -12.79
C ILE A 117 -31.80 -0.02 -13.53
N ALA A 118 -31.42 0.64 -14.63
CA ALA A 118 -32.29 1.59 -15.33
C ALA A 118 -33.60 0.98 -15.81
N ASN A 119 -33.60 -0.26 -16.22
CA ASN A 119 -34.78 -0.93 -16.77
C ASN A 119 -35.56 -1.75 -15.75
N LYS A 120 -35.14 -1.70 -14.50
CA LYS A 120 -35.80 -2.48 -13.48
C LYS A 120 -37.14 -1.83 -13.10
N LYS A 121 -38.16 -2.62 -13.19
CA LYS A 121 -39.51 -2.15 -12.78
C LYS A 121 -39.93 -2.88 -11.52
N LYS A 122 -40.67 -2.19 -10.73
CA LYS A 122 -41.21 -2.70 -9.47
C LYS A 122 -42.64 -3.11 -9.64
#